data_6c532f7e96963176a4f57342dc037143
#
_entry.id   6c532f7e96963176a4f57342dc037143
#
_cell.length_a   1.000
_cell.length_b   1.000
_cell.length_c   1.000
_cell.angle_alpha   90.00
_cell.angle_beta   90.00
_cell.angle_gamma   90.00
#
_symmetry.space_group_name_H-M   'P 1'
#
loop_
_entity.id
_entity.type
_entity.pdbx_description
1 polymer ?
#
loop_
_entity_poly.entity_id
_entity_poly.type
_entity_poly.pdbx_seq_one_letter_code
_entity_poly.pdbx_strand_id
1 'polypeptide(L)'
;TAYDNLKKGSLSETDYLKAIEIKADYFDPYYNLGAMHFNTAAELANEANKIPFSKQKEYDAAIAKAKAAFEKAQPYLEKALELQPDDSNTMVSLQQLYAQLKLNDKSLEMKKRREGTKTKG
;
A
#
# COMPACT_ATOMS: atom_id res chain seq x y z
N THR A 1 -14.03 16.38 7.34
CA THR A 1 -13.34 17.17 6.33
C THR A 1 -11.99 16.54 5.97
N ALA A 2 -11.44 16.94 4.84
CA ALA A 2 -10.13 16.43 4.39
C ALA A 2 -9.04 16.71 5.43
N TYR A 3 -9.10 17.87 6.08
CA TYR A 3 -8.15 18.24 7.12
C TYR A 3 -8.23 17.29 8.32
N ASP A 4 -9.45 16.99 8.75
CA ASP A 4 -9.68 16.08 9.88
C ASP A 4 -9.18 14.67 9.57
N ASN A 5 -9.40 14.22 8.33
CA ASN A 5 -8.94 12.90 7.88
C ASN A 5 -7.41 12.83 7.86
N LEU A 6 -6.75 13.90 7.41
CA LEU A 6 -5.28 13.97 7.41
C LEU A 6 -4.73 13.94 8.83
N LYS A 7 -5.35 14.67 9.74
CA LYS A 7 -4.94 14.71 11.15
C LYS A 7 -5.09 13.33 11.80
N LYS A 8 -6.23 12.66 11.54
CA LYS A 8 -6.47 11.31 12.05
C LYS A 8 -5.46 10.31 11.46
N GLY A 9 -5.15 10.44 10.18
CA GLY A 9 -4.15 9.59 9.54
C GLY A 9 -2.78 9.73 10.16
N SER A 10 -2.34 10.96 10.43
CA SER A 10 -1.05 11.22 11.05
C SER A 10 -0.96 10.64 12.46
N LEU A 11 -2.03 10.78 13.25
CA LEU A 11 -2.08 10.22 14.60
C LEU A 11 -2.03 8.69 14.57
N SER A 12 -2.78 8.09 13.63
CA SER A 12 -2.79 6.64 13.46
C SER A 12 -1.41 6.12 13.06
N GLU A 13 -0.72 6.84 12.17
CA GLU A 13 0.64 6.47 11.77
C GLU A 13 1.59 6.46 12.96
N THR A 14 1.52 7.50 13.80
CA THR A 14 2.35 7.60 15.00
C THR A 14 2.08 6.42 15.95
N ASP A 15 0.81 6.08 16.15
CA ASP A 15 0.42 4.97 17.02
C ASP A 15 0.92 3.63 16.49
N TYR A 16 0.80 3.41 15.18
CA TYR A 16 1.29 2.18 14.54
C TYR A 16 2.80 2.06 14.64
N LEU A 17 3.53 3.16 14.45
CA LEU A 17 4.99 3.16 14.56
C LEU A 17 5.43 2.85 15.99
N LYS A 18 4.72 3.36 16.98
CA LYS A 18 4.98 3.04 18.39
C LYS A 18 4.73 1.56 18.68
N ALA A 19 3.66 1.00 18.11
CA ALA A 19 3.34 -0.41 18.28
C ALA A 19 4.44 -1.30 17.70
N ILE A 20 4.99 -0.94 16.54
CA ILE A 20 6.09 -1.65 15.92
C ILE A 20 7.35 -1.56 16.79
N GLU A 21 7.62 -0.38 17.36
CA GLU A 21 8.77 -0.17 18.24
C GLU A 21 8.70 -1.06 19.49
N ILE A 22 7.50 -1.22 20.05
CA ILE A 22 7.30 -2.03 21.25
C ILE A 22 7.33 -3.53 20.93
N LYS A 23 6.72 -3.93 19.80
CA LYS A 23 6.63 -5.32 19.38
C LYS A 23 6.80 -5.43 17.86
N ALA A 24 8.04 -5.63 17.43
CA ALA A 24 8.43 -5.62 16.02
C ALA A 24 7.82 -6.75 15.18
N ASP A 25 7.29 -7.79 15.81
CA ASP A 25 6.67 -8.94 15.11
C ASP A 25 5.15 -8.92 15.13
N TYR A 26 4.55 -7.77 15.43
CA TYR A 26 3.10 -7.63 15.51
C TYR A 26 2.53 -7.27 14.12
N PHE A 27 1.71 -8.17 13.56
CA PHE A 27 1.14 -8.05 12.21
C PHE A 27 0.30 -6.80 12.00
N ASP A 28 -0.64 -6.52 12.90
CA ASP A 28 -1.65 -5.48 12.68
C ASP A 28 -1.09 -4.09 12.36
N PRO A 29 -0.10 -3.55 13.09
CA PRO A 29 0.40 -2.23 12.75
C PRO A 29 1.10 -2.19 11.38
N TYR A 30 1.78 -3.26 10.97
CA TYR A 30 2.39 -3.31 9.65
C TYR A 30 1.34 -3.30 8.55
N TYR A 31 0.31 -4.14 8.69
CA TYR A 31 -0.77 -4.17 7.71
C TYR A 31 -1.49 -2.82 7.64
N ASN A 32 -1.81 -2.24 8.79
CA ASN A 32 -2.53 -0.97 8.85
C ASN A 32 -1.73 0.19 8.27
N LEU A 33 -0.42 0.26 8.54
CA LEU A 33 0.45 1.26 7.92
C LEU A 33 0.52 1.07 6.42
N GLY A 34 0.69 -0.17 5.97
CA GLY A 34 0.73 -0.48 4.54
C GLY A 34 -0.57 -0.08 3.85
N ALA A 35 -1.71 -0.43 4.45
CA ALA A 35 -3.02 -0.08 3.89
C ALA A 35 -3.23 1.43 3.85
N MET A 36 -2.80 2.15 4.89
CA MET A 36 -2.90 3.61 4.94
C MET A 36 -2.11 4.27 3.82
N HIS A 37 -0.86 3.87 3.66
CA HIS A 37 -0.02 4.42 2.58
C HIS A 37 -0.55 4.02 1.20
N PHE A 38 -1.06 2.80 1.07
CA PHE A 38 -1.67 2.33 -0.18
C PHE A 38 -2.88 3.19 -0.54
N ASN A 39 -3.76 3.46 0.42
CA ASN A 39 -4.96 4.27 0.18
C ASN A 39 -4.58 5.70 -0.20
N THR A 40 -3.59 6.28 0.48
CA THR A 40 -3.06 7.61 0.13
C THR A 40 -2.54 7.62 -1.30
N ALA A 41 -1.77 6.59 -1.67
CA ALA A 41 -1.22 6.48 -3.02
C ALA A 41 -2.31 6.36 -4.07
N ALA A 42 -3.36 5.57 -3.79
CA ALA A 42 -4.48 5.40 -4.71
C ALA A 42 -5.22 6.73 -4.93
N GLU A 43 -5.41 7.51 -3.87
CA GLU A 43 -6.03 8.83 -3.99
C GLU A 43 -5.17 9.77 -4.83
N LEU A 44 -3.85 9.76 -4.61
CA LEU A 44 -2.94 10.58 -5.42
C LEU A 44 -2.95 10.17 -6.89
N ALA A 45 -3.02 8.87 -7.17
CA ALA A 45 -3.11 8.37 -8.54
C ALA A 45 -4.42 8.81 -9.20
N ASN A 46 -5.53 8.75 -8.47
CA ASN A 46 -6.82 9.20 -8.99
C ASN A 46 -6.81 10.70 -9.30
N GLU A 47 -6.19 11.50 -8.43
CA GLU A 47 -6.06 12.95 -8.68
C GLU A 47 -5.18 13.22 -9.89
N ALA A 48 -4.11 12.45 -10.07
CA ALA A 48 -3.23 12.58 -11.23
C ALA A 48 -3.99 12.30 -12.53
N ASN A 49 -4.87 11.30 -12.53
CA ASN A 49 -5.63 10.92 -13.72
C ASN A 49 -6.64 11.99 -14.14
N LYS A 50 -6.95 12.94 -13.27
CA LYS A 50 -7.84 14.07 -13.59
C LYS A 50 -7.11 15.20 -14.29
N ILE A 51 -5.77 15.17 -14.32
CA ILE A 51 -4.96 16.22 -14.96
C ILE A 51 -5.02 16.06 -16.48
N PRO A 52 -5.33 17.12 -17.26
CA PRO A 52 -5.42 17.03 -18.72
C PRO A 52 -4.07 16.72 -19.37
N PHE A 53 -4.13 16.07 -20.54
CA PHE A 53 -2.93 15.77 -21.33
C PHE A 53 -2.09 17.01 -21.66
N SER A 54 -2.74 18.18 -21.79
CA SER A 54 -2.05 19.43 -22.08
C SER A 54 -1.11 19.87 -20.95
N LYS A 55 -1.26 19.27 -19.76
CA LYS A 55 -0.45 19.60 -18.58
C LYS A 55 0.45 18.43 -18.20
N GLN A 56 1.24 17.96 -19.16
CA GLN A 56 2.07 16.76 -19.00
C GLN A 56 3.02 16.83 -17.81
N LYS A 57 3.65 18.00 -17.59
CA LYS A 57 4.58 18.16 -16.46
C LYS A 57 3.89 18.00 -15.12
N GLU A 58 2.67 18.54 -14.99
CA GLU A 58 1.89 18.43 -13.78
C GLU A 58 1.44 16.98 -13.56
N TYR A 59 1.03 16.31 -14.63
CA TYR A 59 0.66 14.91 -14.57
C TYR A 59 1.83 14.05 -14.12
N ASP A 60 3.00 14.23 -14.73
CA ASP A 60 4.19 13.45 -14.38
C ASP A 60 4.60 13.66 -12.92
N ALA A 61 4.52 14.89 -12.41
CA ALA A 61 4.81 15.18 -11.01
C ALA A 61 3.81 14.50 -10.07
N ALA A 62 2.52 14.51 -10.44
CA ALA A 62 1.48 13.89 -9.63
C ALA A 62 1.63 12.37 -9.59
N ILE A 63 1.95 11.76 -10.73
CA ILE A 63 2.20 10.31 -10.81
C ILE A 63 3.43 9.94 -9.99
N ALA A 64 4.48 10.76 -10.00
CA ALA A 64 5.67 10.52 -9.19
C ALA A 64 5.35 10.52 -7.69
N LYS A 65 4.46 11.42 -7.24
CA LYS A 65 4.01 11.45 -5.85
C LYS A 65 3.24 10.18 -5.48
N ALA A 66 2.35 9.74 -6.36
CA ALA A 66 1.58 8.52 -6.15
C ALA A 66 2.51 7.31 -6.05
N LYS A 67 3.49 7.23 -6.96
CA LYS A 67 4.47 6.16 -6.96
C LYS A 67 5.27 6.12 -5.65
N ALA A 68 5.72 7.29 -5.17
CA ALA A 68 6.46 7.38 -3.92
C ALA A 68 5.63 6.87 -2.74
N ALA A 69 4.32 7.17 -2.73
CA ALA A 69 3.41 6.70 -1.69
C ALA A 69 3.21 5.18 -1.76
N PHE A 70 3.09 4.62 -2.96
CA PHE A 70 3.04 3.17 -3.14
C PHE A 70 4.32 2.51 -2.64
N GLU A 71 5.47 3.11 -2.93
CA GLU A 71 6.76 2.59 -2.46
C GLU A 71 6.86 2.60 -0.93
N LYS A 72 6.24 3.57 -0.26
CA LYS A 72 6.18 3.60 1.20
C LYS A 72 5.33 2.45 1.76
N ALA A 73 4.26 2.09 1.07
CA ALA A 73 3.39 0.99 1.51
C ALA A 73 4.08 -0.36 1.40
N GLN A 74 4.98 -0.51 0.43
CA GLN A 74 5.58 -1.79 0.10
C GLN A 74 6.27 -2.50 1.28
N PRO A 75 7.22 -1.87 2.00
CA PRO A 75 7.91 -2.58 3.08
C PRO A 75 6.97 -3.00 4.21
N TYR A 76 5.96 -2.19 4.50
CA TYR A 76 5.00 -2.53 5.56
C TYR A 76 4.15 -3.73 5.18
N LEU A 77 3.64 -3.76 3.94
CA LEU A 77 2.82 -4.88 3.48
C LEU A 77 3.65 -6.15 3.31
N GLU A 78 4.89 -6.02 2.84
CA GLU A 78 5.79 -7.17 2.72
C GLU A 78 6.13 -7.75 4.10
N LYS A 79 6.35 -6.90 5.08
CA LYS A 79 6.60 -7.35 6.45
C LYS A 79 5.36 -8.02 7.05
N ALA A 80 4.17 -7.45 6.79
CA ALA A 80 2.92 -8.03 7.24
C ALA A 80 2.74 -9.44 6.68
N LEU A 81 3.04 -9.63 5.39
CA LEU A 81 2.93 -10.96 4.77
C LEU A 81 3.96 -11.92 5.33
N GLU A 82 5.16 -11.43 5.65
CA GLU A 82 6.18 -12.25 6.30
C GLU A 82 5.70 -12.78 7.65
N LEU A 83 4.98 -11.95 8.41
CA LEU A 83 4.43 -12.33 9.71
C LEU A 83 3.21 -13.23 9.61
N GLN A 84 2.40 -13.05 8.57
CA GLN A 84 1.24 -13.91 8.30
C GLN A 84 1.20 -14.28 6.81
N PRO A 85 1.98 -15.31 6.41
CA PRO A 85 2.15 -15.65 4.99
C PRO A 85 0.88 -16.09 4.26
N ASP A 86 -0.16 -16.51 4.99
CA ASP A 86 -1.40 -16.98 4.39
C ASP A 86 -2.51 -15.91 4.39
N ASP A 87 -2.20 -14.68 4.81
CA ASP A 87 -3.22 -13.64 4.87
C ASP A 87 -3.61 -13.15 3.48
N SER A 88 -4.83 -13.53 3.06
CA SER A 88 -5.35 -13.21 1.72
C SER A 88 -5.44 -11.70 1.47
N ASN A 89 -5.86 -10.93 2.47
CA ASN A 89 -6.00 -9.48 2.32
C ASN A 89 -4.65 -8.82 2.04
N THR A 90 -3.59 -9.27 2.72
CA THR A 90 -2.24 -8.75 2.49
C THR A 90 -1.76 -9.12 1.08
N MET A 91 -2.03 -10.35 0.63
CA MET A 91 -1.67 -10.77 -0.73
C MET A 91 -2.39 -9.95 -1.80
N VAL A 92 -3.69 -9.67 -1.61
CA VAL A 92 -4.44 -8.82 -2.54
C VAL A 92 -3.85 -7.43 -2.60
N SER A 93 -3.56 -6.84 -1.44
CA SER A 93 -2.97 -5.51 -1.37
C SER A 93 -1.61 -5.46 -2.05
N LEU A 94 -0.75 -6.45 -1.81
CA LEU A 94 0.56 -6.52 -2.46
C LEU A 94 0.45 -6.76 -3.95
N GLN A 95 -0.49 -7.60 -4.39
CA GLN A 95 -0.72 -7.81 -5.82
C GLN A 95 -1.04 -6.49 -6.53
N GLN A 96 -1.96 -5.73 -5.95
CA GLN A 96 -2.35 -4.43 -6.51
C GLN A 96 -1.20 -3.42 -6.44
N LEU A 97 -0.47 -3.41 -5.33
CA LEU A 97 0.68 -2.53 -5.15
C LEU A 97 1.76 -2.80 -6.20
N TYR A 98 2.10 -4.06 -6.38
CA TYR A 98 3.12 -4.44 -7.36
C TYR A 98 2.69 -4.07 -8.78
N ALA A 99 1.40 -4.24 -9.10
CA ALA A 99 0.86 -3.84 -10.40
C ALA A 99 1.00 -2.32 -10.60
N GLN A 100 0.70 -1.53 -9.57
CA GLN A 100 0.84 -0.08 -9.64
C GLN A 100 2.29 0.37 -9.81
N LEU A 101 3.22 -0.37 -9.23
CA LEU A 101 4.65 -0.10 -9.36
C LEU A 101 5.26 -0.75 -10.60
N LYS A 102 4.43 -1.40 -11.42
CA LYS A 102 4.85 -2.11 -12.65
C LYS A 102 5.83 -3.26 -12.37
N LEU A 103 5.74 -3.83 -11.18
CA LEU A 103 6.48 -5.01 -10.79
C LEU A 103 5.65 -6.25 -11.13
N ASN A 104 5.46 -6.48 -12.42
CA ASN A 104 4.50 -7.45 -12.93
C ASN A 104 4.80 -8.89 -12.49
N ASP A 105 6.07 -9.26 -12.42
CA ASP A 105 6.46 -10.61 -11.96
C ASP A 105 6.05 -10.85 -10.52
N LYS A 106 6.25 -9.85 -9.65
CA LYS A 106 5.87 -9.94 -8.25
C LYS A 106 4.35 -9.95 -8.09
N SER A 107 3.64 -9.16 -8.90
CA SER A 107 2.18 -9.14 -8.90
C SER A 107 1.63 -10.53 -9.26
N LEU A 108 2.17 -11.14 -10.29
CA LEU A 108 1.78 -12.48 -10.73
C LEU A 108 2.08 -13.53 -9.65
N GLU A 109 3.22 -13.42 -8.99
CA GLU A 109 3.58 -14.31 -7.90
C GLU A 109 2.56 -14.26 -6.77
N MET A 110 2.13 -13.05 -6.39
CA MET A 110 1.10 -12.88 -5.35
C MET A 110 -0.24 -13.50 -5.77
N LYS A 111 -0.60 -13.31 -7.04
CA LYS A 111 -1.82 -13.91 -7.59
C LYS A 111 -1.78 -15.43 -7.48
N LYS A 112 -0.67 -16.03 -7.86
CA LYS A 112 -0.49 -17.48 -7.80
C LYS A 112 -0.53 -18.01 -6.36
N ARG A 113 0.11 -17.31 -5.43
CA ARG A 113 0.08 -17.67 -4.00
C ARG A 113 -1.34 -17.63 -3.46
N ARG A 114 -2.09 -16.59 -3.80
CA ARG A 114 -3.47 -16.42 -3.37
C ARG A 114 -4.36 -17.53 -3.91
N GLU A 115 -4.21 -17.88 -5.18
CA GLU A 115 -4.96 -18.95 -5.81
C GLU A 115 -4.61 -20.31 -5.20
N GLY A 116 -3.34 -20.55 -4.91
CA GLY A 116 -2.88 -21.76 -4.23
C GLY A 116 -3.46 -21.88 -2.84
N THR A 117 -3.53 -20.77 -2.10
CA THR A 117 -4.13 -20.76 -0.76
C THR A 117 -5.62 -21.11 -0.82
N LYS A 118 -6.34 -20.58 -1.82
CA LYS A 118 -7.74 -20.92 -2.03
C LYS A 118 -7.94 -22.41 -2.33
N THR A 119 -7.04 -22.97 -3.14
CA THR A 119 -7.11 -24.38 -3.52
C THR A 119 -6.88 -25.29 -2.33
N LYS A 120 -6.03 -24.89 -1.41
CA LYS A 120 -5.72 -25.64 -0.20
C LYS A 120 -6.81 -25.55 0.87
N GLY A 121 -7.60 -24.48 0.80
CA GLY A 121 -8.71 -24.29 1.72
C GLY A 121 -9.90 -25.09 1.33
#